data_eb3804b2520391217e7cb3b8616f99ec
#
_entry.id   eb3804b2520391217e7cb3b8616f99ec
#
_cell.length_a   1.000
_cell.length_b   1.000
_cell.length_c   1.000
_cell.angle_alpha   90.00
_cell.angle_beta   90.00
_cell.angle_gamma   90.00
#
_symmetry.space_group_name_H-M   'P 1'
#
loop_
_entity.id
_entity.type
_entity.pdbx_description
1 polymer ?
#
loop_
_entity_poly.entity_id
_entity_poly.type
_entity_poly.pdbx_seq_one_letter_code
_entity_poly.pdbx_strand_id
1 'polypeptide(L)'
;MRPGQFAVTQATAINTDRTAIEAMRPSWLRLLFWVVLFQLAWYFRPLQDLLLHGAMADPDDFLRLHEVRNWLAGQGWYDVSVPRMNPPEGGDLHWSRLIDLPIALLTVLLSPLAGAEMAARVAAAIWPTTVLCLTLATLIAICERAWPKTNPFVVILFALTNIAALAQFAPGRIDHHNVQILLVFVMLLGMMSGRHWLGHAGAGFCMVLSLAIGLDNLPFIALLLGWLALAWVFDLEDAREGLLRTAAGIVLGLAVLYPLSVPLGQWMAVRCDALSIVYVSAMALAAAGFAALGFVNARNKAMRFALAGLVGAGALAVTALAFPECRAGPYSALSAELTGRWLSQIHEARGIVDFASRFGAANYALLVYIVLLLAAGIVLVRRRIASSHLLPVLAVLAICLVLSFLQVRALRLGVFAAVPVCVILADLAWRHFSAAPGRARAAAMFMTGLSALFLISPVWLVVANAVLPPPGNPADTAVAGDAPEWSRQENVSSICNRDTDFSFLATLPPGLVLNDLNTGPAILVFTGHSVVAGNYHRNGRAILETMDFFAADEATARKIATRRKPLYVAYCQPLPVAQPSVPSKKGSSAESIGRRILDGREPAWLQRISPAADRLNVYRMASDG
;
A
#
# COMPACT_ATOMS: atom_id res chain seq x y z
N MET A 1 -43.15 -44.16 -1.31
CA MET A 1 -42.10 -43.66 -0.38
C MET A 1 -42.68 -42.48 0.38
N ARG A 2 -42.68 -42.50 1.70
CA ARG A 2 -43.35 -41.49 2.55
C ARG A 2 -42.53 -40.20 2.62
N PRO A 3 -43.15 -39.00 2.58
CA PRO A 3 -42.44 -37.70 2.54
C PRO A 3 -41.51 -37.42 3.73
N GLY A 4 -41.64 -38.15 4.83
CA GLY A 4 -40.82 -37.95 6.03
C GLY A 4 -39.38 -38.50 5.98
N GLN A 5 -39.06 -39.44 5.09
CA GLN A 5 -37.72 -40.00 4.99
C GLN A 5 -36.74 -39.13 4.24
N PHE A 6 -37.21 -38.26 3.34
CA PHE A 6 -36.34 -37.32 2.62
C PHE A 6 -35.89 -36.13 3.48
N ALA A 7 -36.74 -35.68 4.40
CA ALA A 7 -36.40 -34.55 5.29
C ALA A 7 -35.37 -34.95 6.36
N VAL A 8 -35.41 -36.17 6.87
CA VAL A 8 -34.47 -36.66 7.90
C VAL A 8 -33.09 -36.92 7.28
N THR A 9 -33.03 -37.42 6.04
CA THR A 9 -31.73 -37.66 5.35
C THR A 9 -31.05 -36.34 4.92
N GLN A 10 -31.81 -35.31 4.58
CA GLN A 10 -31.23 -33.97 4.31
C GLN A 10 -30.76 -33.27 5.59
N ALA A 11 -31.51 -33.37 6.68
CA ALA A 11 -31.12 -32.76 7.97
C ALA A 11 -29.88 -33.42 8.58
N THR A 12 -29.72 -34.75 8.46
CA THR A 12 -28.52 -35.47 8.91
C THR A 12 -27.32 -35.21 8.03
N ALA A 13 -27.48 -35.09 6.70
CA ALA A 13 -26.39 -34.71 5.79
C ALA A 13 -25.91 -33.27 6.02
N ILE A 14 -26.82 -32.33 6.29
CA ILE A 14 -26.49 -30.94 6.60
C ILE A 14 -25.78 -30.82 7.96
N ASN A 15 -26.15 -31.67 8.95
CA ASN A 15 -25.52 -31.62 10.27
C ASN A 15 -24.13 -32.28 10.28
N THR A 16 -23.91 -33.37 9.51
CA THR A 16 -22.59 -33.98 9.35
C THR A 16 -21.64 -33.08 8.55
N ASP A 17 -22.10 -32.35 7.56
CA ASP A 17 -21.29 -31.37 6.85
C ASP A 17 -20.91 -30.16 7.76
N ARG A 18 -21.82 -29.70 8.62
CA ARG A 18 -21.53 -28.60 9.56
C ARG A 18 -20.46 -29.00 10.59
N THR A 19 -20.56 -30.19 11.18
CA THR A 19 -19.56 -30.67 12.15
C THR A 19 -18.19 -30.91 11.50
N ALA A 20 -18.14 -31.38 10.26
CA ALA A 20 -16.90 -31.53 9.50
C ALA A 20 -16.27 -30.18 9.14
N ILE A 21 -17.08 -29.16 8.80
CA ILE A 21 -16.61 -27.80 8.50
C ILE A 21 -16.14 -27.08 9.77
N GLU A 22 -16.85 -27.25 10.90
CA GLU A 22 -16.43 -26.71 12.20
C GLU A 22 -15.14 -27.32 12.72
N ALA A 23 -14.91 -28.61 12.47
CA ALA A 23 -13.65 -29.30 12.79
C ALA A 23 -12.47 -28.83 11.88
N MET A 24 -12.75 -28.25 10.73
CA MET A 24 -11.75 -27.73 9.77
C MET A 24 -11.40 -26.25 9.97
N ARG A 25 -12.08 -25.52 10.86
CA ARG A 25 -11.68 -24.14 11.17
C ARG A 25 -10.24 -24.14 11.67
N PRO A 26 -9.32 -23.45 10.99
CA PRO A 26 -7.96 -23.39 11.49
C PRO A 26 -8.00 -22.71 12.85
N SER A 27 -7.47 -23.38 13.87
CA SER A 27 -7.15 -22.65 15.09
C SER A 27 -6.20 -21.50 14.73
N TRP A 28 -6.24 -20.39 15.48
CA TRP A 28 -5.31 -19.28 15.31
C TRP A 28 -3.85 -19.73 15.26
N LEU A 29 -3.51 -20.76 16.03
CA LEU A 29 -2.19 -21.38 16.04
C LEU A 29 -1.84 -22.03 14.68
N ARG A 30 -2.80 -22.69 14.01
CA ARG A 30 -2.56 -23.27 12.68
C ARG A 30 -2.38 -22.18 11.62
N LEU A 31 -3.19 -21.13 11.65
CA LEU A 31 -3.02 -19.98 10.75
C LEU A 31 -1.64 -19.35 10.94
N LEU A 32 -1.28 -19.03 12.18
CA LEU A 32 0.02 -18.48 12.51
C LEU A 32 1.17 -19.41 12.06
N PHE A 33 1.05 -20.70 12.30
CA PHE A 33 2.05 -21.68 11.84
C PHE A 33 2.26 -21.62 10.33
N TRP A 34 1.20 -21.62 9.52
CA TRP A 34 1.31 -21.57 8.07
C TRP A 34 1.87 -20.25 7.56
N VAL A 35 1.48 -19.13 8.18
CA VAL A 35 2.01 -17.80 7.83
C VAL A 35 3.50 -17.71 8.18
N VAL A 36 3.91 -18.13 9.37
CA VAL A 36 5.32 -18.13 9.78
C VAL A 36 6.14 -19.04 8.87
N LEU A 37 5.64 -20.25 8.58
CA LEU A 37 6.31 -21.17 7.65
C LEU A 37 6.47 -20.55 6.25
N PHE A 38 5.44 -19.88 5.75
CA PHE A 38 5.50 -19.18 4.48
C PHE A 38 6.53 -18.03 4.52
N GLN A 39 6.52 -17.21 5.57
CA GLN A 39 7.47 -16.13 5.74
C GLN A 39 8.92 -16.65 5.77
N LEU A 40 9.16 -17.73 6.52
CA LEU A 40 10.47 -18.37 6.59
C LEU A 40 10.90 -19.00 5.25
N ALA A 41 9.99 -19.61 4.51
CA ALA A 41 10.31 -20.26 3.24
C ALA A 41 10.50 -19.24 2.10
N TRP A 42 9.60 -18.25 1.99
CA TRP A 42 9.57 -17.30 0.88
C TRP A 42 10.48 -16.10 1.08
N TYR A 43 10.55 -15.60 2.32
CA TYR A 43 11.31 -14.40 2.67
C TYR A 43 12.54 -14.70 3.52
N PHE A 44 13.11 -15.91 3.43
CA PHE A 44 14.27 -16.30 4.25
C PHE A 44 15.44 -15.32 4.11
N ARG A 45 15.82 -14.97 2.87
CA ARG A 45 16.93 -14.03 2.64
C ARG A 45 16.60 -12.60 3.10
N PRO A 46 15.46 -11.99 2.74
CA PRO A 46 15.07 -10.70 3.30
C PRO A 46 15.02 -10.69 4.83
N LEU A 47 14.51 -11.74 5.46
CA LEU A 47 14.48 -11.87 6.92
C LEU A 47 15.89 -11.96 7.50
N GLN A 48 16.78 -12.75 6.91
CA GLN A 48 18.17 -12.86 7.31
C GLN A 48 18.89 -11.51 7.17
N ASP A 49 18.75 -10.82 6.04
CA ASP A 49 19.35 -9.52 5.80
C ASP A 49 18.81 -8.45 6.75
N LEU A 50 17.52 -8.47 7.08
CA LEU A 50 16.94 -7.58 8.08
C LEU A 50 17.53 -7.82 9.47
N LEU A 51 17.61 -9.08 9.91
CA LEU A 51 18.11 -9.40 11.26
C LEU A 51 19.62 -9.15 11.39
N LEU A 52 20.43 -9.51 10.39
CA LEU A 52 21.87 -9.37 10.44
C LEU A 52 22.33 -7.95 10.10
N HIS A 53 21.71 -7.30 9.12
CA HIS A 53 22.20 -6.06 8.54
C HIS A 53 21.19 -4.90 8.59
N GLY A 54 20.03 -5.08 9.22
CA GLY A 54 18.98 -4.06 9.28
C GLY A 54 18.39 -3.69 7.90
N ALA A 55 18.56 -4.56 6.89
CA ALA A 55 18.16 -4.28 5.53
C ALA A 55 16.64 -4.22 5.38
N MET A 56 16.15 -3.18 4.73
CA MET A 56 14.73 -2.99 4.39
C MET A 56 14.58 -2.74 2.89
N ALA A 57 13.40 -3.03 2.36
CA ALA A 57 13.17 -3.00 0.92
C ALA A 57 12.85 -1.60 0.38
N ASP A 58 12.40 -0.68 1.24
CA ASP A 58 11.84 0.60 0.83
C ASP A 58 12.38 1.75 1.70
N PRO A 59 12.69 2.92 1.13
CA PRO A 59 13.08 4.10 1.89
C PRO A 59 12.09 4.50 2.99
N ASP A 60 10.79 4.28 2.77
CA ASP A 60 9.76 4.60 3.75
C ASP A 60 9.85 3.75 5.01
N ASP A 61 10.29 2.49 4.88
CA ASP A 61 10.52 1.62 6.02
C ASP A 61 11.67 2.13 6.90
N PHE A 62 12.76 2.61 6.28
CA PHE A 62 13.87 3.23 7.02
C PHE A 62 13.43 4.51 7.73
N LEU A 63 12.68 5.37 7.05
CA LEU A 63 12.20 6.58 7.71
C LEU A 63 11.25 6.26 8.85
N ARG A 64 10.35 5.30 8.68
CA ARG A 64 9.47 4.83 9.75
C ARG A 64 10.26 4.33 10.97
N LEU A 65 11.31 3.55 10.73
CA LEU A 65 12.20 3.10 11.80
C LEU A 65 12.89 4.28 12.49
N HIS A 66 13.34 5.28 11.72
CA HIS A 66 13.94 6.50 12.26
C HIS A 66 12.95 7.27 13.14
N GLU A 67 11.71 7.43 12.69
CA GLU A 67 10.62 8.07 13.45
C GLU A 67 10.30 7.33 14.76
N VAL A 68 10.23 5.99 14.73
CA VAL A 68 10.05 5.17 15.94
C VAL A 68 11.20 5.39 16.92
N ARG A 69 12.44 5.43 16.44
CA ARG A 69 13.62 5.68 17.30
C ARG A 69 13.61 7.08 17.91
N ASN A 70 13.27 8.11 17.13
CA ASN A 70 13.16 9.48 17.62
C ASN A 70 12.09 9.60 18.70
N TRP A 71 10.93 8.96 18.50
CA TRP A 71 9.87 8.94 19.49
C TRP A 71 10.30 8.24 20.78
N LEU A 72 10.92 7.07 20.70
CA LEU A 72 11.46 6.36 21.86
C LEU A 72 12.61 7.13 22.56
N ALA A 73 13.31 8.00 21.82
CA ALA A 73 14.31 8.91 22.36
C ALA A 73 13.72 10.20 23.00
N GLY A 74 12.39 10.35 23.02
CA GLY A 74 11.70 11.45 23.71
C GLY A 74 11.07 12.53 22.83
N GLN A 75 11.04 12.34 21.50
CA GLN A 75 10.29 13.23 20.60
C GLN A 75 8.79 13.20 20.95
N GLY A 76 8.11 14.35 20.91
CA GLY A 76 6.71 14.45 21.27
C GLY A 76 5.77 13.64 20.38
N TRP A 77 4.62 13.21 20.91
CA TRP A 77 3.62 12.43 20.16
C TRP A 77 3.17 13.10 18.86
N TYR A 78 2.92 14.40 18.89
CA TYR A 78 2.46 15.15 17.71
C TYR A 78 3.60 15.69 16.84
N ASP A 79 4.83 15.54 17.29
CA ASP A 79 6.00 15.95 16.52
C ASP A 79 6.47 14.79 15.65
N VAL A 80 6.18 14.88 14.37
CA VAL A 80 6.62 13.94 13.31
C VAL A 80 7.66 14.60 12.39
N SER A 81 8.33 15.63 12.87
CA SER A 81 9.41 16.27 12.13
C SER A 81 10.68 15.41 12.15
N VAL A 82 11.49 15.54 11.11
CA VAL A 82 12.80 14.91 10.98
C VAL A 82 13.87 16.01 10.93
N PRO A 83 14.38 16.47 12.08
CA PRO A 83 15.31 17.60 12.12
C PRO A 83 16.60 17.37 11.32
N ARG A 84 17.03 16.10 11.19
CA ARG A 84 18.22 15.70 10.43
C ARG A 84 17.99 15.62 8.92
N MET A 85 16.76 15.79 8.43
CA MET A 85 16.45 15.91 7.01
C MET A 85 16.24 17.38 6.67
N ASN A 86 16.89 17.88 5.62
CA ASN A 86 16.77 19.27 5.15
C ASN A 86 17.06 20.34 6.23
N PRO A 87 18.15 20.24 7.04
CA PRO A 87 18.47 21.31 7.99
C PRO A 87 18.78 22.62 7.29
N PRO A 88 18.47 23.79 7.89
CA PRO A 88 17.91 23.97 9.23
C PRO A 88 16.39 23.83 9.30
N GLU A 89 15.65 23.77 8.18
CA GLU A 89 14.19 23.76 8.15
C GLU A 89 13.61 22.49 8.79
N GLY A 90 14.29 21.37 8.66
CA GLY A 90 13.81 20.06 9.05
C GLY A 90 12.87 19.42 8.01
N GLY A 91 12.70 18.10 8.08
CA GLY A 91 11.71 17.38 7.29
C GLY A 91 10.33 17.45 7.94
N ASP A 92 9.30 17.91 7.23
CA ASP A 92 7.90 17.79 7.68
C ASP A 92 7.28 16.54 7.05
N LEU A 93 6.66 15.69 7.87
CA LEU A 93 5.98 14.47 7.41
C LEU A 93 4.47 14.58 7.61
N HIS A 94 3.72 13.86 6.77
CA HIS A 94 2.27 13.74 6.90
C HIS A 94 1.84 12.47 7.64
N TRP A 95 2.79 11.72 8.16
CA TRP A 95 2.58 10.39 8.73
C TRP A 95 1.99 10.44 10.14
N SER A 96 1.35 9.33 10.51
CA SER A 96 0.68 9.19 11.80
C SER A 96 1.48 8.29 12.74
N ARG A 97 1.61 8.69 13.99
CA ARG A 97 2.18 7.87 15.08
C ARG A 97 1.37 6.59 15.37
N LEU A 98 0.16 6.48 14.84
CA LEU A 98 -0.66 5.27 15.00
C LEU A 98 -0.01 4.01 14.42
N ILE A 99 0.82 4.16 13.38
CA ILE A 99 1.62 3.04 12.84
C ILE A 99 2.90 2.84 13.64
N ASP A 100 3.49 3.91 14.17
CA ASP A 100 4.71 3.82 14.99
C ASP A 100 4.43 3.11 16.32
N LEU A 101 3.24 3.29 16.89
CA LEU A 101 2.84 2.77 18.21
C LEU A 101 3.06 1.25 18.36
N PRO A 102 2.50 0.36 17.51
CA PRO A 102 2.70 -1.08 17.65
C PRO A 102 4.16 -1.50 17.45
N ILE A 103 4.90 -0.83 16.56
CA ILE A 103 6.31 -1.11 16.30
C ILE A 103 7.16 -0.70 17.52
N ALA A 104 6.91 0.49 18.06
CA ALA A 104 7.55 0.98 19.28
C ALA A 104 7.27 0.07 20.48
N LEU A 105 6.01 -0.35 20.66
CA LEU A 105 5.61 -1.27 21.73
C LEU A 105 6.37 -2.60 21.62
N LEU A 106 6.42 -3.22 20.44
CA LEU A 106 7.19 -4.45 20.22
C LEU A 106 8.68 -4.22 20.51
N THR A 107 9.24 -3.09 20.04
CA THR A 107 10.64 -2.76 20.30
C THR A 107 10.94 -2.64 21.79
N VAL A 108 10.10 -1.93 22.56
CA VAL A 108 10.26 -1.76 24.01
C VAL A 108 10.14 -3.11 24.74
N LEU A 109 9.15 -3.94 24.38
CA LEU A 109 8.94 -5.24 25.01
C LEU A 109 10.10 -6.22 24.76
N LEU A 110 10.74 -6.13 23.58
CA LEU A 110 11.84 -7.03 23.20
C LEU A 110 13.22 -6.51 23.62
N SER A 111 13.37 -5.21 23.87
CA SER A 111 14.65 -4.58 24.21
C SER A 111 15.37 -5.18 25.42
N PRO A 112 14.70 -5.59 26.51
CA PRO A 112 15.38 -6.21 27.65
C PRO A 112 16.04 -7.56 27.32
N LEU A 113 15.54 -8.25 26.28
CA LEU A 113 16.01 -9.57 25.88
C LEU A 113 17.09 -9.51 24.79
N ALA A 114 16.96 -8.57 23.85
CA ALA A 114 17.76 -8.56 22.63
C ALA A 114 18.62 -7.29 22.45
N GLY A 115 18.47 -6.30 23.33
CA GLY A 115 19.00 -4.96 23.13
C GLY A 115 18.18 -4.15 22.14
N ALA A 116 18.27 -2.82 22.19
CA ALA A 116 17.37 -1.91 21.45
C ALA A 116 17.43 -2.10 19.91
N GLU A 117 18.64 -2.28 19.36
CA GLU A 117 18.83 -2.42 17.92
C GLU A 117 18.22 -3.72 17.38
N MET A 118 18.56 -4.85 18.00
CA MET A 118 18.01 -6.16 17.58
C MET A 118 16.51 -6.22 17.84
N ALA A 119 16.02 -5.65 18.94
CA ALA A 119 14.58 -5.57 19.23
C ALA A 119 13.82 -4.81 18.13
N ALA A 120 14.38 -3.72 17.61
CA ALA A 120 13.78 -2.98 16.51
C ALA A 120 13.74 -3.81 15.20
N ARG A 121 14.82 -4.54 14.88
CA ARG A 121 14.89 -5.44 13.71
C ARG A 121 13.86 -6.59 13.83
N VAL A 122 13.76 -7.18 15.02
CA VAL A 122 12.77 -8.24 15.30
C VAL A 122 11.33 -7.68 15.26
N ALA A 123 11.08 -6.49 15.79
CA ALA A 123 9.78 -5.82 15.70
C ALA A 123 9.39 -5.57 14.24
N ALA A 124 10.36 -5.15 13.40
CA ALA A 124 10.15 -4.96 11.96
C ALA A 124 9.87 -6.27 11.20
N ALA A 125 10.27 -7.43 11.72
CA ALA A 125 9.89 -8.73 11.16
C ALA A 125 8.50 -9.21 11.65
N ILE A 126 8.21 -9.03 12.94
CA ILE A 126 6.96 -9.49 13.57
C ILE A 126 5.75 -8.68 13.09
N TRP A 127 5.89 -7.35 12.97
CA TRP A 127 4.77 -6.46 12.65
C TRP A 127 4.08 -6.81 11.32
N PRO A 128 4.77 -6.86 10.15
CA PRO A 128 4.12 -7.20 8.88
C PRO A 128 3.55 -8.63 8.88
N THR A 129 4.19 -9.58 9.57
CA THR A 129 3.69 -10.95 9.74
C THR A 129 2.37 -10.96 10.51
N THR A 130 2.26 -10.16 11.59
CA THR A 130 1.02 -10.01 12.36
C THR A 130 -0.10 -9.42 11.51
N VAL A 131 0.19 -8.36 10.74
CA VAL A 131 -0.79 -7.72 9.84
C VAL A 131 -1.23 -8.70 8.74
N LEU A 132 -0.33 -9.54 8.20
CA LEU A 132 -0.68 -10.61 7.25
C LEU A 132 -1.62 -11.63 7.88
N CYS A 133 -1.35 -12.11 9.10
CA CYS A 133 -2.25 -13.02 9.81
C CYS A 133 -3.66 -12.45 9.98
N LEU A 134 -3.76 -11.17 10.37
CA LEU A 134 -5.05 -10.48 10.52
C LEU A 134 -5.77 -10.31 9.16
N THR A 135 -5.02 -10.01 8.10
CA THR A 135 -5.57 -9.90 6.74
C THR A 135 -6.12 -11.23 6.25
N LEU A 136 -5.38 -12.33 6.42
CA LEU A 136 -5.83 -13.66 6.04
C LEU A 136 -7.05 -14.12 6.85
N ALA A 137 -7.06 -13.86 8.15
CA ALA A 137 -8.24 -14.16 8.98
C ALA A 137 -9.49 -13.40 8.52
N THR A 138 -9.30 -12.13 8.15
CA THR A 138 -10.38 -11.29 7.62
C THR A 138 -10.87 -11.80 6.26
N LEU A 139 -9.95 -12.19 5.37
CA LEU A 139 -10.29 -12.80 4.07
C LEU A 139 -11.03 -14.12 4.23
N ILE A 140 -10.61 -14.99 5.16
CA ILE A 140 -11.33 -16.25 5.49
C ILE A 140 -12.77 -15.91 5.88
N ALA A 141 -12.96 -14.96 6.80
CA ALA A 141 -14.30 -14.57 7.26
C ALA A 141 -15.17 -13.97 6.13
N ILE A 142 -14.57 -13.21 5.19
CA ILE A 142 -15.26 -12.71 4.00
C ILE A 142 -15.67 -13.86 3.09
N CYS A 143 -14.75 -14.80 2.82
CA CYS A 143 -15.02 -15.96 1.99
C CYS A 143 -16.14 -16.84 2.58
N GLU A 144 -16.13 -17.09 3.89
CA GLU A 144 -17.17 -17.88 4.58
C GLU A 144 -18.56 -17.23 4.46
N ARG A 145 -18.65 -15.89 4.46
CA ARG A 145 -19.93 -15.17 4.24
C ARG A 145 -20.39 -15.25 2.79
N ALA A 146 -19.47 -15.10 1.85
CA ALA A 146 -19.77 -15.19 0.42
C ALA A 146 -20.08 -16.63 0.00
N TRP A 147 -19.41 -17.61 0.61
CA TRP A 147 -19.51 -19.03 0.31
C TRP A 147 -19.39 -19.89 1.59
N PRO A 148 -20.52 -20.31 2.22
CA PRO A 148 -20.50 -21.05 3.49
C PRO A 148 -19.74 -22.38 3.47
N LYS A 149 -19.43 -22.90 2.28
CA LYS A 149 -18.64 -24.15 2.09
C LYS A 149 -17.14 -23.88 1.92
N THR A 150 -16.68 -22.68 2.27
CA THR A 150 -15.27 -22.28 2.16
C THR A 150 -14.38 -23.21 3.00
N ASN A 151 -13.30 -23.69 2.37
CA ASN A 151 -12.17 -24.29 3.06
C ASN A 151 -11.13 -23.21 3.37
N PRO A 152 -10.85 -22.89 4.63
CA PRO A 152 -9.89 -21.84 5.00
C PRO A 152 -8.49 -22.06 4.42
N PHE A 153 -8.05 -23.30 4.26
CA PHE A 153 -6.75 -23.62 3.67
C PHE A 153 -6.66 -23.15 2.20
N VAL A 154 -7.76 -23.30 1.45
CA VAL A 154 -7.82 -22.83 0.04
C VAL A 154 -7.74 -21.29 -0.02
N VAL A 155 -8.36 -20.60 0.94
CA VAL A 155 -8.23 -19.11 1.04
C VAL A 155 -6.78 -18.73 1.28
N ILE A 156 -6.12 -19.36 2.25
CA ILE A 156 -4.71 -19.13 2.57
C ILE A 156 -3.83 -19.38 1.33
N LEU A 157 -4.05 -20.50 0.64
CA LEU A 157 -3.30 -20.87 -0.56
C LEU A 157 -3.41 -19.79 -1.65
N PHE A 158 -4.64 -19.38 -2.02
CA PHE A 158 -4.81 -18.33 -3.03
C PHE A 158 -4.29 -16.98 -2.58
N ALA A 159 -4.45 -16.62 -1.33
CA ALA A 159 -3.91 -15.35 -0.82
C ALA A 159 -2.37 -15.35 -0.82
N LEU A 160 -1.72 -16.44 -0.37
CA LEU A 160 -0.26 -16.55 -0.33
C LEU A 160 0.40 -16.76 -1.71
N THR A 161 -0.36 -16.96 -2.76
CA THR A 161 0.16 -16.94 -4.16
C THR A 161 0.14 -15.56 -4.78
N ASN A 162 -0.49 -14.55 -4.17
CA ASN A 162 -0.57 -13.19 -4.71
C ASN A 162 0.68 -12.35 -4.39
N ILE A 163 1.81 -12.66 -5.04
CA ILE A 163 3.13 -12.07 -4.77
C ILE A 163 3.12 -10.55 -4.79
N ALA A 164 2.38 -9.93 -5.71
CA ALA A 164 2.30 -8.46 -5.84
C ALA A 164 1.72 -7.79 -4.57
N ALA A 165 0.74 -8.42 -3.93
CA ALA A 165 0.17 -7.94 -2.67
C ALA A 165 1.05 -8.32 -1.47
N LEU A 166 1.63 -9.53 -1.49
CA LEU A 166 2.48 -10.05 -0.41
C LEU A 166 3.76 -9.25 -0.22
N ALA A 167 4.25 -8.57 -1.25
CA ALA A 167 5.40 -7.66 -1.12
C ALA A 167 5.22 -6.61 -0.01
N GLN A 168 3.97 -6.22 0.31
CA GLN A 168 3.66 -5.28 1.39
C GLN A 168 3.73 -5.92 2.79
N PHE A 169 3.86 -7.25 2.89
CA PHE A 169 3.91 -8.00 4.14
C PHE A 169 5.27 -8.69 4.34
N ALA A 170 6.26 -8.38 3.50
CA ALA A 170 7.62 -8.90 3.66
C ALA A 170 8.24 -8.44 5.00
N PRO A 171 9.13 -9.23 5.62
CA PRO A 171 9.89 -8.76 6.78
C PRO A 171 10.60 -7.45 6.49
N GLY A 172 10.48 -6.49 7.40
CA GLY A 172 10.99 -5.13 7.23
C GLY A 172 10.02 -4.14 6.57
N ARG A 173 8.85 -4.59 6.04
CA ARG A 173 7.82 -3.69 5.51
C ARG A 173 6.98 -3.13 6.67
N ILE A 174 7.47 -2.09 7.30
CA ILE A 174 6.85 -1.43 8.46
C ILE A 174 6.07 -0.17 8.11
N ASP A 175 6.06 0.21 6.85
CA ASP A 175 5.22 1.31 6.38
C ASP A 175 3.72 0.96 6.46
N HIS A 176 2.87 1.95 6.29
CA HIS A 176 1.42 1.90 6.55
C HIS A 176 0.61 1.09 5.51
N HIS A 177 1.16 0.78 4.35
CA HIS A 177 0.41 0.17 3.24
C HIS A 177 -0.21 -1.19 3.57
N ASN A 178 0.47 -2.05 4.34
CA ASN A 178 -0.08 -3.35 4.77
C ASN A 178 -1.29 -3.18 5.70
N VAL A 179 -1.25 -2.20 6.61
CA VAL A 179 -2.38 -1.88 7.49
C VAL A 179 -3.55 -1.30 6.69
N GLN A 180 -3.27 -0.46 5.69
CA GLN A 180 -4.31 0.07 4.81
C GLN A 180 -5.02 -1.05 4.02
N ILE A 181 -4.29 -2.06 3.54
CA ILE A 181 -4.89 -3.26 2.91
C ILE A 181 -5.78 -4.00 3.92
N LEU A 182 -5.30 -4.26 5.13
CA LEU A 182 -6.09 -4.90 6.19
C LEU A 182 -7.39 -4.12 6.46
N LEU A 183 -7.30 -2.80 6.61
CA LEU A 183 -8.44 -1.95 6.94
C LEU A 183 -9.54 -1.98 5.86
N VAL A 184 -9.20 -2.05 4.57
CA VAL A 184 -10.22 -2.21 3.51
C VAL A 184 -11.01 -3.50 3.72
N PHE A 185 -10.33 -4.62 4.02
CA PHE A 185 -11.01 -5.90 4.23
C PHE A 185 -11.79 -5.93 5.56
N VAL A 186 -11.29 -5.29 6.63
CA VAL A 186 -12.04 -5.16 7.90
C VAL A 186 -13.31 -4.32 7.70
N MET A 187 -13.23 -3.20 6.99
CA MET A 187 -14.39 -2.38 6.64
C MET A 187 -15.39 -3.17 5.80
N LEU A 188 -14.92 -3.89 4.77
CA LEU A 188 -15.75 -4.73 3.91
C LEU A 188 -16.44 -5.84 4.72
N LEU A 189 -15.70 -6.54 5.58
CA LEU A 189 -16.25 -7.56 6.47
C LEU A 189 -17.32 -6.99 7.40
N GLY A 190 -17.08 -5.80 7.94
CA GLY A 190 -18.05 -5.08 8.76
C GLY A 190 -19.35 -4.79 8.01
N MET A 191 -19.28 -4.36 6.74
CA MET A 191 -20.45 -4.13 5.88
C MET A 191 -21.22 -5.43 5.56
N MET A 192 -20.56 -6.59 5.63
CA MET A 192 -21.19 -7.91 5.42
C MET A 192 -21.75 -8.52 6.72
N SER A 193 -21.66 -7.85 7.86
CA SER A 193 -21.92 -8.46 9.18
C SER A 193 -23.38 -8.44 9.64
N GLY A 194 -24.31 -7.91 8.84
CA GLY A 194 -25.74 -7.90 9.14
C GLY A 194 -26.05 -7.27 10.52
N ARG A 195 -26.81 -7.98 11.35
CA ARG A 195 -27.27 -7.49 12.66
C ARG A 195 -26.17 -7.33 13.74
N HIS A 196 -24.97 -7.82 13.52
CA HIS A 196 -23.93 -7.68 14.52
C HIS A 196 -23.49 -6.21 14.64
N TRP A 197 -23.82 -5.57 15.76
CA TRP A 197 -23.63 -4.12 15.92
C TRP A 197 -22.17 -3.68 15.79
N LEU A 198 -21.21 -4.49 16.26
CA LEU A 198 -19.78 -4.24 16.09
C LEU A 198 -19.33 -4.27 14.63
N GLY A 199 -20.06 -4.97 13.74
CA GLY A 199 -19.70 -5.04 12.33
C GLY A 199 -19.74 -3.66 11.68
N HIS A 200 -20.91 -3.05 11.59
CA HIS A 200 -21.10 -1.75 10.96
C HIS A 200 -20.44 -0.61 11.76
N ALA A 201 -20.56 -0.62 13.10
CA ALA A 201 -19.92 0.39 13.93
C ALA A 201 -18.38 0.28 13.85
N GLY A 202 -17.85 -0.94 13.89
CA GLY A 202 -16.42 -1.19 13.70
C GLY A 202 -15.93 -0.74 12.33
N ALA A 203 -16.71 -0.97 11.26
CA ALA A 203 -16.38 -0.48 9.93
C ALA A 203 -16.31 1.06 9.89
N GLY A 204 -17.31 1.74 10.48
CA GLY A 204 -17.30 3.21 10.59
C GLY A 204 -16.09 3.75 11.35
N PHE A 205 -15.71 3.12 12.46
CA PHE A 205 -14.50 3.45 13.21
C PHE A 205 -13.23 3.23 12.37
N CYS A 206 -13.14 2.08 11.67
CA CYS A 206 -11.99 1.75 10.81
C CYS A 206 -11.86 2.68 9.59
N MET A 207 -12.98 3.26 9.10
CA MET A 207 -12.91 4.30 8.07
C MET A 207 -12.13 5.53 8.56
N VAL A 208 -12.44 5.99 9.77
CA VAL A 208 -11.71 7.12 10.37
C VAL A 208 -10.27 6.73 10.74
N LEU A 209 -10.04 5.51 11.24
CA LEU A 209 -8.70 5.01 11.52
C LEU A 209 -7.84 4.97 10.24
N SER A 210 -8.42 4.53 9.14
CA SER A 210 -7.73 4.54 7.84
C SER A 210 -7.33 5.94 7.41
N LEU A 211 -8.23 6.93 7.55
CA LEU A 211 -7.92 8.35 7.25
C LEU A 211 -6.88 8.94 8.21
N ALA A 212 -6.86 8.49 9.46
CA ALA A 212 -5.86 8.94 10.45
C ALA A 212 -4.46 8.37 10.19
N ILE A 213 -4.37 7.26 9.47
CA ILE A 213 -3.10 6.64 9.05
C ILE A 213 -2.62 7.21 7.71
N GLY A 214 -3.54 7.36 6.75
CA GLY A 214 -3.25 7.85 5.41
C GLY A 214 -4.51 7.87 4.53
N LEU A 215 -4.44 8.54 3.39
CA LEU A 215 -5.60 8.78 2.53
C LEU A 215 -5.78 7.76 1.41
N ASP A 216 -4.93 6.73 1.34
CA ASP A 216 -4.94 5.71 0.27
C ASP A 216 -6.30 5.04 0.08
N ASN A 217 -7.03 4.85 1.19
CA ASN A 217 -8.32 4.16 1.20
C ASN A 217 -9.53 5.07 0.98
N LEU A 218 -9.34 6.37 0.74
CA LEU A 218 -10.45 7.30 0.55
C LEU A 218 -11.46 6.83 -0.52
N PRO A 219 -11.04 6.31 -1.71
CA PRO A 219 -11.98 5.78 -2.69
C PRO A 219 -12.77 4.54 -2.19
N PHE A 220 -12.15 3.68 -1.39
CA PHE A 220 -12.80 2.50 -0.82
C PHE A 220 -13.79 2.88 0.28
N ILE A 221 -13.47 3.87 1.10
CA ILE A 221 -14.38 4.45 2.10
C ILE A 221 -15.62 5.01 1.40
N ALA A 222 -15.43 5.83 0.36
CA ALA A 222 -16.53 6.39 -0.42
C ALA A 222 -17.39 5.30 -1.07
N LEU A 223 -16.75 4.25 -1.63
CA LEU A 223 -17.45 3.08 -2.20
C LEU A 223 -18.31 2.38 -1.15
N LEU A 224 -17.77 2.08 0.03
CA LEU A 224 -18.49 1.33 1.07
C LEU A 224 -19.62 2.14 1.70
N LEU A 225 -19.43 3.45 1.88
CA LEU A 225 -20.52 4.36 2.28
C LEU A 225 -21.60 4.41 1.21
N GLY A 226 -21.24 4.55 -0.06
CA GLY A 226 -22.18 4.51 -1.19
C GLY A 226 -22.91 3.17 -1.29
N TRP A 227 -22.20 2.05 -1.08
CA TRP A 227 -22.80 0.72 -1.02
C TRP A 227 -23.88 0.62 0.06
N LEU A 228 -23.61 1.09 1.27
CA LEU A 228 -24.56 1.04 2.38
C LEU A 228 -25.78 1.95 2.11
N ALA A 229 -25.55 3.13 1.52
CA ALA A 229 -26.63 4.01 1.09
C ALA A 229 -27.53 3.36 0.02
N LEU A 230 -26.94 2.67 -0.96
CA LEU A 230 -27.69 1.91 -1.98
C LEU A 230 -28.42 0.72 -1.36
N ALA A 231 -27.81 0.01 -0.41
CA ALA A 231 -28.48 -1.07 0.33
C ALA A 231 -29.76 -0.56 1.01
N TRP A 232 -29.71 0.64 1.61
CA TRP A 232 -30.88 1.29 2.19
C TRP A 232 -31.93 1.72 1.13
N VAL A 233 -31.49 2.24 -0.03
CA VAL A 233 -32.38 2.62 -1.13
C VAL A 233 -33.21 1.41 -1.62
N PHE A 234 -32.52 0.25 -1.76
CA PHE A 234 -33.15 -0.98 -2.24
C PHE A 234 -33.80 -1.82 -1.16
N ASP A 235 -33.83 -1.33 0.08
CA ASP A 235 -34.46 -1.97 1.23
C ASP A 235 -33.86 -3.35 1.53
N LEU A 236 -32.56 -3.46 1.39
CA LEU A 236 -31.86 -4.69 1.76
C LEU A 236 -31.91 -4.90 3.27
N GLU A 237 -31.89 -6.17 3.67
CA GLU A 237 -31.98 -6.55 5.08
C GLU A 237 -30.94 -5.81 5.94
N ASP A 238 -31.37 -5.29 7.08
CA ASP A 238 -30.59 -4.58 8.09
C ASP A 238 -29.91 -3.26 7.62
N ALA A 239 -30.13 -2.78 6.39
CA ALA A 239 -29.46 -1.59 5.88
C ALA A 239 -29.73 -0.33 6.72
N ARG A 240 -30.95 -0.17 7.25
CA ARG A 240 -31.33 0.97 8.11
C ARG A 240 -30.51 1.00 9.41
N GLU A 241 -30.40 -0.14 10.08
CA GLU A 241 -29.57 -0.26 11.28
C GLU A 241 -28.08 -0.12 10.94
N GLY A 242 -27.66 -0.63 9.78
CA GLY A 242 -26.32 -0.47 9.24
C GLY A 242 -25.91 1.00 9.11
N LEU A 243 -26.80 1.87 8.59
CA LEU A 243 -26.57 3.32 8.51
C LEU A 243 -26.32 3.93 9.91
N LEU A 244 -27.21 3.65 10.88
CA LEU A 244 -27.13 4.19 12.24
C LEU A 244 -25.84 3.73 12.95
N ARG A 245 -25.49 2.46 12.82
CA ARG A 245 -24.31 1.88 13.45
C ARG A 245 -23.02 2.40 12.81
N THR A 246 -22.99 2.51 11.48
CA THR A 246 -21.83 3.11 10.78
C THR A 246 -21.65 4.57 11.17
N ALA A 247 -22.73 5.34 11.25
CA ALA A 247 -22.71 6.71 11.75
C ALA A 247 -22.12 6.81 13.16
N ALA A 248 -22.58 5.95 14.09
CA ALA A 248 -22.06 5.89 15.45
C ALA A 248 -20.55 5.53 15.48
N GLY A 249 -20.12 4.58 14.64
CA GLY A 249 -18.71 4.21 14.50
C GLY A 249 -17.85 5.35 13.96
N ILE A 250 -18.33 6.09 12.97
CA ILE A 250 -17.66 7.29 12.45
C ILE A 250 -17.53 8.36 13.52
N VAL A 251 -18.63 8.67 14.24
CA VAL A 251 -18.62 9.68 15.32
C VAL A 251 -17.61 9.30 16.40
N LEU A 252 -17.62 8.03 16.86
CA LEU A 252 -16.66 7.53 17.82
C LEU A 252 -15.22 7.64 17.30
N GLY A 253 -15.01 7.24 16.04
CA GLY A 253 -13.70 7.35 15.39
C GLY A 253 -13.21 8.79 15.33
N LEU A 254 -14.05 9.74 14.93
CA LEU A 254 -13.71 11.17 14.93
C LEU A 254 -13.41 11.69 16.33
N ALA A 255 -14.23 11.32 17.32
CA ALA A 255 -14.05 11.78 18.70
C ALA A 255 -12.75 11.27 19.35
N VAL A 256 -12.27 10.08 18.96
CA VAL A 256 -11.06 9.46 19.53
C VAL A 256 -9.83 9.74 18.67
N LEU A 257 -9.91 9.46 17.36
CA LEU A 257 -8.73 9.44 16.51
C LEU A 257 -8.30 10.82 16.02
N TYR A 258 -9.25 11.78 15.89
CA TYR A 258 -8.86 13.12 15.48
C TYR A 258 -8.01 13.83 16.54
N PRO A 259 -8.43 13.92 17.84
CA PRO A 259 -7.57 14.49 18.87
C PRO A 259 -6.30 13.68 19.12
N LEU A 260 -6.31 12.37 18.88
CA LEU A 260 -5.11 11.54 19.00
C LEU A 260 -4.10 11.79 17.87
N SER A 261 -4.56 12.15 16.67
CA SER A 261 -3.69 12.35 15.51
C SER A 261 -3.28 13.80 15.27
N VAL A 262 -4.12 14.77 15.68
CA VAL A 262 -3.94 16.19 15.39
C VAL A 262 -4.00 17.01 16.68
N PRO A 263 -2.98 17.82 16.99
CA PRO A 263 -2.98 18.65 18.19
C PRO A 263 -4.07 19.72 18.10
N LEU A 264 -4.66 20.07 19.25
CA LEU A 264 -5.81 20.99 19.35
C LEU A 264 -5.61 22.31 18.58
N GLY A 265 -4.42 22.89 18.66
CA GLY A 265 -4.10 24.14 17.96
C GLY A 265 -4.10 24.03 16.42
N GLN A 266 -4.16 22.81 15.87
CA GLN A 266 -4.18 22.55 14.41
C GLN A 266 -5.52 21.97 13.92
N TRP A 267 -6.54 21.86 14.77
CA TRP A 267 -7.81 21.25 14.37
C TRP A 267 -8.50 21.98 13.20
N MET A 268 -8.32 23.28 13.09
CA MET A 268 -8.87 24.07 11.99
C MET A 268 -7.91 24.22 10.81
N ALA A 269 -6.72 23.62 10.88
CA ALA A 269 -5.75 23.68 9.78
C ALA A 269 -6.21 22.84 8.59
N VAL A 270 -6.17 23.42 7.40
CA VAL A 270 -6.48 22.73 6.15
C VAL A 270 -5.22 22.00 5.67
N ARG A 271 -5.31 20.68 5.61
CA ARG A 271 -4.28 19.81 5.04
C ARG A 271 -4.94 18.82 4.09
N CYS A 272 -4.53 18.84 2.81
CA CYS A 272 -5.13 17.99 1.79
C CYS A 272 -4.56 16.57 1.78
N ASP A 273 -3.38 16.38 2.35
CA ASP A 273 -2.58 15.14 2.34
C ASP A 273 -2.64 14.34 3.65
N ALA A 274 -3.37 14.81 4.66
CA ALA A 274 -3.49 14.15 5.96
C ALA A 274 -4.88 14.38 6.57
N LEU A 275 -5.23 13.60 7.62
CA LEU A 275 -6.45 13.82 8.39
C LEU A 275 -6.48 15.25 8.93
N SER A 276 -7.49 16.01 8.53
CA SER A 276 -7.66 17.43 8.85
C SER A 276 -9.14 17.79 8.85
N ILE A 277 -9.46 19.06 9.13
CA ILE A 277 -10.83 19.57 9.08
C ILE A 277 -11.56 19.23 7.77
N VAL A 278 -10.83 19.07 6.66
CA VAL A 278 -11.37 18.69 5.34
C VAL A 278 -12.08 17.34 5.42
N TYR A 279 -11.38 16.31 5.89
CA TYR A 279 -11.91 14.95 5.96
C TYR A 279 -12.81 14.74 7.17
N VAL A 280 -12.54 15.44 8.28
CA VAL A 280 -13.38 15.43 9.46
C VAL A 280 -14.77 15.97 9.15
N SER A 281 -14.88 17.11 8.45
CA SER A 281 -16.17 17.69 8.06
C SER A 281 -16.94 16.79 7.08
N ALA A 282 -16.25 16.20 6.09
CA ALA A 282 -16.87 15.26 5.16
C ALA A 282 -17.41 14.01 5.88
N MET A 283 -16.63 13.42 6.78
CA MET A 283 -17.06 12.24 7.55
C MET A 283 -18.15 12.57 8.56
N ALA A 284 -18.10 13.73 9.22
CA ALA A 284 -19.15 14.19 10.13
C ALA A 284 -20.49 14.39 9.38
N LEU A 285 -20.47 14.98 8.19
CA LEU A 285 -21.66 15.12 7.33
C LEU A 285 -22.19 13.78 6.86
N ALA A 286 -21.29 12.85 6.46
CA ALA A 286 -21.70 11.50 6.10
C ALA A 286 -22.38 10.79 7.29
N ALA A 287 -21.82 10.91 8.49
CA ALA A 287 -22.40 10.33 9.71
C ALA A 287 -23.78 10.96 10.05
N ALA A 288 -23.87 12.30 10.01
CA ALA A 288 -25.14 13.01 10.26
C ALA A 288 -26.19 12.63 9.21
N GLY A 289 -25.80 12.57 7.92
CA GLY A 289 -26.68 12.14 6.84
C GLY A 289 -27.15 10.69 7.00
N PHE A 290 -26.27 9.77 7.37
CA PHE A 290 -26.61 8.38 7.63
C PHE A 290 -27.54 8.23 8.84
N ALA A 291 -27.31 8.99 9.91
CA ALA A 291 -28.22 9.04 11.04
C ALA A 291 -29.60 9.55 10.60
N ALA A 292 -29.66 10.65 9.84
CA ALA A 292 -30.92 11.18 9.31
C ALA A 292 -31.65 10.16 8.42
N LEU A 293 -30.96 9.52 7.47
CA LEU A 293 -31.53 8.46 6.62
C LEU A 293 -32.07 7.28 7.44
N GLY A 294 -31.36 6.91 8.52
CA GLY A 294 -31.80 5.86 9.43
C GLY A 294 -33.10 6.15 10.17
N PHE A 295 -33.46 7.42 10.38
CA PHE A 295 -34.72 7.81 11.01
C PHE A 295 -35.83 8.13 10.02
N VAL A 296 -35.51 8.45 8.75
CA VAL A 296 -36.49 8.80 7.73
C VAL A 296 -37.29 7.57 7.28
N ASN A 297 -38.59 7.67 7.28
CA ASN A 297 -39.49 6.66 6.77
C ASN A 297 -39.92 6.98 5.31
N ALA A 298 -38.96 6.90 4.39
CA ALA A 298 -39.21 7.14 2.98
C ALA A 298 -39.98 5.97 2.34
N ARG A 299 -41.12 6.28 1.71
CA ARG A 299 -42.05 5.27 1.19
C ARG A 299 -41.69 4.70 -0.18
N ASN A 300 -40.96 5.45 -0.99
CA ASN A 300 -40.61 5.01 -2.33
C ASN A 300 -39.09 5.09 -2.61
N LYS A 301 -38.64 4.27 -3.57
CA LYS A 301 -37.20 4.17 -3.93
C LYS A 301 -36.64 5.47 -4.51
N ALA A 302 -37.45 6.23 -5.29
CA ALA A 302 -37.00 7.49 -5.87
C ALA A 302 -36.69 8.53 -4.79
N MET A 303 -37.53 8.65 -3.74
CA MET A 303 -37.28 9.52 -2.60
C MET A 303 -36.03 9.06 -1.80
N ARG A 304 -35.90 7.76 -1.56
CA ARG A 304 -34.68 7.21 -0.89
C ARG A 304 -33.45 7.53 -1.71
N PHE A 305 -33.48 7.34 -3.03
CA PHE A 305 -32.35 7.67 -3.91
C PHE A 305 -32.01 9.15 -3.88
N ALA A 306 -33.03 10.03 -3.93
CA ALA A 306 -32.80 11.48 -3.84
C ALA A 306 -32.18 11.89 -2.49
N LEU A 307 -32.67 11.33 -1.38
CA LEU A 307 -32.14 11.62 -0.05
C LEU A 307 -30.69 11.09 0.12
N ALA A 308 -30.40 9.86 -0.32
CA ALA A 308 -29.04 9.32 -0.31
C ALA A 308 -28.10 10.14 -1.20
N GLY A 309 -28.57 10.55 -2.37
CA GLY A 309 -27.85 11.43 -3.28
C GLY A 309 -27.55 12.80 -2.65
N LEU A 310 -28.51 13.37 -1.92
CA LEU A 310 -28.32 14.65 -1.21
C LEU A 310 -27.23 14.54 -0.12
N VAL A 311 -27.19 13.45 0.64
CA VAL A 311 -26.13 13.21 1.64
C VAL A 311 -24.77 13.12 0.97
N GLY A 312 -24.65 12.32 -0.10
CA GLY A 312 -23.39 12.19 -0.85
C GLY A 312 -22.96 13.50 -1.51
N ALA A 313 -23.89 14.20 -2.19
CA ALA A 313 -23.63 15.50 -2.81
C ALA A 313 -23.26 16.56 -1.77
N GLY A 314 -23.90 16.56 -0.59
CA GLY A 314 -23.59 17.47 0.51
C GLY A 314 -22.18 17.29 1.04
N ALA A 315 -21.74 16.05 1.26
CA ALA A 315 -20.38 15.75 1.70
C ALA A 315 -19.33 16.20 0.66
N LEU A 316 -19.58 15.91 -0.63
CA LEU A 316 -18.71 16.36 -1.72
C LEU A 316 -18.71 17.88 -1.89
N ALA A 317 -19.88 18.52 -1.79
CA ALA A 317 -20.00 19.98 -1.91
C ALA A 317 -19.23 20.71 -0.80
N VAL A 318 -19.32 20.24 0.45
CA VAL A 318 -18.53 20.83 1.54
C VAL A 318 -17.04 20.71 1.25
N THR A 319 -16.56 19.54 0.86
CA THR A 319 -15.13 19.37 0.54
C THR A 319 -14.70 20.28 -0.61
N ALA A 320 -15.54 20.40 -1.67
CA ALA A 320 -15.19 21.19 -2.84
C ALA A 320 -15.36 22.71 -2.65
N LEU A 321 -16.34 23.17 -1.87
CA LEU A 321 -16.69 24.58 -1.74
C LEU A 321 -16.01 25.23 -0.54
N ALA A 322 -15.93 24.53 0.59
CA ALA A 322 -15.30 25.03 1.81
C ALA A 322 -13.77 24.93 1.78
N PHE A 323 -13.23 23.98 1.00
CA PHE A 323 -11.78 23.72 0.91
C PHE A 323 -11.33 23.66 -0.56
N PRO A 324 -11.40 24.79 -1.29
CA PRO A 324 -11.09 24.84 -2.72
C PRO A 324 -9.66 24.41 -3.06
N GLU A 325 -8.72 24.61 -2.13
CA GLU A 325 -7.32 24.20 -2.26
C GLU A 325 -7.13 22.67 -2.31
N CYS A 326 -8.08 21.89 -1.80
CA CYS A 326 -8.02 20.43 -1.82
C CYS A 326 -8.80 19.76 -2.96
N ARG A 327 -9.38 20.54 -3.90
CA ARG A 327 -10.18 19.99 -5.02
C ARG A 327 -9.42 19.04 -5.92
N ALA A 328 -8.12 19.25 -6.11
CA ALA A 328 -7.28 18.38 -6.92
C ALA A 328 -6.78 17.12 -6.17
N GLY A 329 -7.28 16.88 -4.95
CA GLY A 329 -6.96 15.70 -4.14
C GLY A 329 -5.76 15.90 -3.21
N PRO A 330 -5.20 14.81 -2.66
CA PRO A 330 -4.15 14.86 -1.63
C PRO A 330 -2.88 15.59 -2.05
N TYR A 331 -2.58 15.60 -3.33
CA TYR A 331 -1.37 16.23 -3.87
C TYR A 331 -1.61 17.65 -4.43
N SER A 332 -2.76 18.25 -4.13
CA SER A 332 -3.12 19.59 -4.63
C SER A 332 -2.17 20.72 -4.18
N ALA A 333 -1.48 20.52 -3.06
CA ALA A 333 -0.49 21.47 -2.55
C ALA A 333 0.88 21.39 -3.26
N LEU A 334 1.11 20.38 -4.11
CA LEU A 334 2.37 20.25 -4.85
C LEU A 334 2.46 21.27 -5.98
N SER A 335 3.65 21.83 -6.16
CA SER A 335 3.92 22.65 -7.35
C SER A 335 3.83 21.79 -8.62
N ALA A 336 3.45 22.42 -9.74
CA ALA A 336 3.43 21.75 -11.05
C ALA A 336 4.81 21.17 -11.41
N GLU A 337 5.89 21.83 -11.00
CA GLU A 337 7.25 21.36 -11.19
C GLU A 337 7.52 20.07 -10.41
N LEU A 338 7.20 20.04 -9.12
CA LEU A 338 7.39 18.84 -8.29
C LEU A 338 6.53 17.66 -8.77
N THR A 339 5.29 17.94 -9.18
CA THR A 339 4.39 16.94 -9.76
C THR A 339 4.97 16.35 -11.05
N GLY A 340 5.43 17.21 -11.97
CA GLY A 340 5.97 16.79 -13.26
C GLY A 340 7.33 16.10 -13.17
N ARG A 341 8.18 16.51 -12.22
CA ARG A 341 9.56 16.02 -12.11
C ARG A 341 9.73 14.85 -11.15
N TRP A 342 9.07 14.87 -10.00
CA TRP A 342 9.24 13.87 -8.95
C TRP A 342 8.06 12.90 -8.87
N LEU A 343 6.82 13.39 -8.71
CA LEU A 343 5.66 12.51 -8.52
C LEU A 343 5.45 11.59 -9.75
N SER A 344 5.69 12.12 -10.95
CA SER A 344 5.63 11.34 -12.19
C SER A 344 6.66 10.21 -12.28
N GLN A 345 7.68 10.19 -11.41
CA GLN A 345 8.70 9.13 -11.35
C GLN A 345 8.31 8.01 -10.37
N ILE A 346 7.33 8.24 -9.51
CA ILE A 346 6.89 7.22 -8.54
C ILE A 346 6.08 6.16 -9.28
N HIS A 347 6.66 4.97 -9.42
CA HIS A 347 6.14 3.89 -10.27
C HIS A 347 4.72 3.47 -9.88
N GLU A 348 4.45 3.34 -8.60
CA GLU A 348 3.15 2.90 -8.09
C GLU A 348 2.03 3.96 -8.20
N ALA A 349 2.40 5.23 -8.35
CA ALA A 349 1.47 6.34 -8.57
C ALA A 349 1.05 6.49 -10.04
N ARG A 350 1.65 5.71 -10.96
CA ARG A 350 1.31 5.72 -12.39
C ARG A 350 0.09 4.87 -12.69
N GLY A 351 -0.67 5.25 -13.71
CA GLY A 351 -1.72 4.40 -14.27
C GLY A 351 -1.15 3.18 -15.00
N ILE A 352 -1.94 2.10 -15.08
CA ILE A 352 -1.52 0.83 -15.72
C ILE A 352 -1.06 1.02 -17.17
N VAL A 353 -1.61 1.98 -17.90
CA VAL A 353 -1.23 2.23 -19.31
C VAL A 353 0.20 2.76 -19.40
N ASP A 354 0.53 3.79 -18.61
CA ASP A 354 1.89 4.33 -18.54
C ASP A 354 2.87 3.31 -17.94
N PHE A 355 2.44 2.59 -16.91
CA PHE A 355 3.25 1.53 -16.30
C PHE A 355 3.59 0.41 -17.31
N ALA A 356 2.59 -0.12 -18.03
CA ALA A 356 2.79 -1.19 -18.98
C ALA A 356 3.62 -0.75 -20.22
N SER A 357 3.50 0.51 -20.64
CA SER A 357 4.33 1.04 -21.74
C SER A 357 5.82 1.05 -21.40
N ARG A 358 6.17 1.21 -20.12
CA ARG A 358 7.57 1.27 -19.64
C ARG A 358 8.11 -0.10 -19.23
N PHE A 359 7.30 -0.89 -18.53
CA PHE A 359 7.72 -2.15 -17.89
C PHE A 359 7.21 -3.40 -18.62
N GLY A 360 6.61 -3.22 -19.79
CA GLY A 360 6.17 -4.29 -20.67
C GLY A 360 4.68 -4.59 -20.59
N ALA A 361 4.13 -4.96 -21.74
CA ALA A 361 2.71 -5.27 -21.94
C ALA A 361 2.21 -6.44 -21.09
N ALA A 362 3.09 -7.31 -20.60
CA ALA A 362 2.75 -8.42 -19.70
C ALA A 362 2.04 -7.94 -18.42
N ASN A 363 2.26 -6.69 -18.00
CA ASN A 363 1.59 -6.11 -16.84
C ASN A 363 0.06 -5.97 -17.00
N TYR A 364 -0.45 -5.93 -18.25
CA TYR A 364 -1.89 -6.00 -18.50
C TYR A 364 -2.52 -7.34 -18.12
N ALA A 365 -1.72 -8.40 -17.94
CA ALA A 365 -2.23 -9.71 -17.56
C ALA A 365 -3.00 -9.69 -16.22
N LEU A 366 -2.54 -8.89 -15.23
CA LEU A 366 -3.27 -8.71 -13.98
C LEU A 366 -4.59 -7.97 -14.16
N LEU A 367 -4.64 -7.01 -15.08
CA LEU A 367 -5.89 -6.33 -15.42
C LEU A 367 -6.91 -7.31 -16.00
N VAL A 368 -6.48 -8.11 -17.00
CA VAL A 368 -7.32 -9.15 -17.62
C VAL A 368 -7.79 -10.17 -16.59
N TYR A 369 -6.90 -10.63 -15.72
CA TYR A 369 -7.23 -11.53 -14.62
C TYR A 369 -8.36 -10.98 -13.73
N ILE A 370 -8.26 -9.71 -13.30
CA ILE A 370 -9.28 -9.06 -12.47
C ILE A 370 -10.60 -8.92 -13.24
N VAL A 371 -10.57 -8.54 -14.52
CA VAL A 371 -11.78 -8.43 -15.36
C VAL A 371 -12.51 -9.77 -15.48
N LEU A 372 -11.77 -10.86 -15.73
CA LEU A 372 -12.35 -12.19 -15.85
C LEU A 372 -12.96 -12.68 -14.53
N LEU A 373 -12.29 -12.43 -13.39
CA LEU A 373 -12.83 -12.80 -12.09
C LEU A 373 -14.03 -11.93 -11.68
N LEU A 374 -14.04 -10.65 -12.03
CA LEU A 374 -15.20 -9.79 -11.83
C LEU A 374 -16.40 -10.31 -12.64
N ALA A 375 -16.20 -10.63 -13.92
CA ALA A 375 -17.24 -11.19 -14.77
C ALA A 375 -17.75 -12.54 -14.23
N ALA A 376 -16.84 -13.44 -13.83
CA ALA A 376 -17.21 -14.72 -13.22
C ALA A 376 -18.01 -14.51 -11.92
N GLY A 377 -17.59 -13.62 -11.04
CA GLY A 377 -18.30 -13.28 -9.80
C GLY A 377 -19.71 -12.74 -10.06
N ILE A 378 -19.88 -11.85 -11.05
CA ILE A 378 -21.21 -11.36 -11.46
C ILE A 378 -22.11 -12.52 -11.93
N VAL A 379 -21.57 -13.45 -12.73
CA VAL A 379 -22.31 -14.64 -13.19
C VAL A 379 -22.72 -15.52 -11.99
N LEU A 380 -21.81 -15.75 -11.04
CA LEU A 380 -22.09 -16.54 -9.84
C LEU A 380 -23.24 -15.97 -9.02
N VAL A 381 -23.29 -14.65 -8.84
CA VAL A 381 -24.38 -13.98 -8.11
C VAL A 381 -25.68 -14.00 -8.92
N ARG A 382 -25.64 -13.65 -10.22
CA ARG A 382 -26.84 -13.63 -11.09
C ARG A 382 -27.50 -15.00 -11.20
N ARG A 383 -26.72 -16.07 -11.23
CA ARG A 383 -27.22 -17.44 -11.26
C ARG A 383 -27.57 -17.98 -9.87
N ARG A 384 -27.48 -17.17 -8.84
CA ARG A 384 -27.73 -17.54 -7.43
C ARG A 384 -26.88 -18.73 -6.96
N ILE A 385 -25.70 -18.90 -7.53
CA ILE A 385 -24.73 -19.92 -7.10
C ILE A 385 -24.04 -19.46 -5.83
N ALA A 386 -23.56 -18.18 -5.82
CA ALA A 386 -22.96 -17.55 -4.65
C ALA A 386 -23.97 -16.65 -3.92
N SER A 387 -23.71 -16.39 -2.64
CA SER A 387 -24.47 -15.47 -1.81
C SER A 387 -24.38 -14.02 -2.33
N SER A 388 -25.44 -13.23 -2.05
CA SER A 388 -25.44 -11.78 -2.31
C SER A 388 -24.34 -11.03 -1.54
N HIS A 389 -23.78 -11.61 -0.49
CA HIS A 389 -22.59 -11.08 0.23
C HIS A 389 -21.35 -10.98 -0.67
N LEU A 390 -21.32 -11.64 -1.83
CA LEU A 390 -20.26 -11.45 -2.82
C LEU A 390 -20.34 -10.09 -3.52
N LEU A 391 -21.50 -9.42 -3.57
CA LEU A 391 -21.66 -8.15 -4.28
C LEU A 391 -20.74 -7.02 -3.78
N PRO A 392 -20.61 -6.73 -2.47
CA PRO A 392 -19.69 -5.70 -2.01
C PRO A 392 -18.23 -6.06 -2.29
N VAL A 393 -17.86 -7.34 -2.31
CA VAL A 393 -16.53 -7.81 -2.75
C VAL A 393 -16.29 -7.46 -4.22
N LEU A 394 -17.29 -7.73 -5.08
CA LEU A 394 -17.22 -7.38 -6.51
C LEU A 394 -17.16 -5.87 -6.72
N ALA A 395 -17.84 -5.07 -5.88
CA ALA A 395 -17.73 -3.62 -5.93
C ALA A 395 -16.30 -3.14 -5.60
N VAL A 396 -15.66 -3.72 -4.58
CA VAL A 396 -14.24 -3.46 -4.27
C VAL A 396 -13.34 -3.89 -5.43
N LEU A 397 -13.59 -5.04 -6.04
CA LEU A 397 -12.82 -5.51 -7.19
C LEU A 397 -12.98 -4.57 -8.41
N ALA A 398 -14.21 -4.10 -8.65
CA ALA A 398 -14.51 -3.17 -9.74
C ALA A 398 -13.81 -1.80 -9.55
N ILE A 399 -13.80 -1.26 -8.32
CA ILE A 399 -13.11 0.00 -8.08
C ILE A 399 -11.59 -0.16 -8.17
N CYS A 400 -11.01 -1.30 -7.76
CA CYS A 400 -9.59 -1.58 -7.98
C CYS A 400 -9.24 -1.56 -9.47
N LEU A 401 -10.10 -2.13 -10.32
CA LEU A 401 -9.96 -2.10 -11.77
C LEU A 401 -9.97 -0.66 -12.29
N VAL A 402 -10.92 0.17 -11.87
CA VAL A 402 -11.01 1.58 -12.31
C VAL A 402 -9.80 2.38 -11.81
N LEU A 403 -9.46 2.25 -10.53
CA LEU A 403 -8.34 2.96 -9.94
C LEU A 403 -6.99 2.56 -10.54
N SER A 404 -6.85 1.35 -11.09
CA SER A 404 -5.61 0.92 -11.74
C SER A 404 -5.24 1.77 -12.96
N PHE A 405 -6.21 2.43 -13.61
CA PHE A 405 -5.95 3.39 -14.68
C PHE A 405 -5.37 4.71 -14.17
N LEU A 406 -5.53 5.02 -12.89
CA LEU A 406 -4.95 6.18 -12.23
C LEU A 406 -3.67 5.82 -11.48
N GLN A 407 -3.67 4.68 -10.77
CA GLN A 407 -2.55 4.22 -9.95
C GLN A 407 -2.47 2.69 -9.97
N VAL A 408 -1.40 2.14 -10.50
CA VAL A 408 -1.20 0.69 -10.66
C VAL A 408 -1.19 -0.05 -9.32
N ARG A 409 -0.86 0.62 -8.22
CA ARG A 409 -0.90 0.03 -6.87
C ARG A 409 -2.29 -0.51 -6.47
N ALA A 410 -3.38 -0.01 -7.07
CA ALA A 410 -4.72 -0.54 -6.84
C ALA A 410 -4.88 -2.01 -7.24
N LEU A 411 -4.08 -2.52 -8.19
CA LEU A 411 -4.07 -3.94 -8.57
C LEU A 411 -3.61 -4.84 -7.42
N ARG A 412 -2.72 -4.36 -6.53
CA ARG A 412 -2.26 -5.11 -5.36
C ARG A 412 -3.43 -5.48 -4.43
N LEU A 413 -4.33 -4.53 -4.17
CA LEU A 413 -5.56 -4.80 -3.41
C LEU A 413 -6.55 -5.65 -4.23
N GLY A 414 -6.65 -5.40 -5.54
CA GLY A 414 -7.54 -6.12 -6.45
C GLY A 414 -7.28 -7.63 -6.47
N VAL A 415 -6.03 -8.07 -6.48
CA VAL A 415 -5.70 -9.51 -6.47
C VAL A 415 -6.10 -10.18 -5.14
N PHE A 416 -6.05 -9.48 -4.00
CA PHE A 416 -6.60 -10.00 -2.75
C PHE A 416 -8.12 -9.99 -2.73
N ALA A 417 -8.75 -8.93 -3.25
CA ALA A 417 -10.20 -8.85 -3.36
C ALA A 417 -10.79 -9.91 -4.31
N ALA A 418 -9.98 -10.47 -5.22
CA ALA A 418 -10.38 -11.56 -6.11
C ALA A 418 -10.41 -12.94 -5.41
N VAL A 419 -9.73 -13.12 -4.27
CA VAL A 419 -9.61 -14.42 -3.58
C VAL A 419 -10.97 -15.08 -3.31
N PRO A 420 -12.04 -14.41 -2.85
CA PRO A 420 -13.34 -15.06 -2.65
C PRO A 420 -13.91 -15.67 -3.94
N VAL A 421 -13.73 -15.00 -5.08
CA VAL A 421 -14.18 -15.54 -6.38
C VAL A 421 -13.35 -16.76 -6.76
N CYS A 422 -12.03 -16.71 -6.58
CA CYS A 422 -11.13 -17.85 -6.83
C CYS A 422 -11.50 -19.07 -6.00
N VAL A 423 -11.79 -18.87 -4.71
CA VAL A 423 -12.21 -19.95 -3.78
C VAL A 423 -13.50 -20.62 -4.24
N ILE A 424 -14.50 -19.82 -4.64
CA ILE A 424 -15.78 -20.36 -5.14
C ILE A 424 -15.57 -21.15 -6.42
N LEU A 425 -14.80 -20.62 -7.38
CA LEU A 425 -14.53 -21.30 -8.65
C LEU A 425 -13.73 -22.59 -8.44
N ALA A 426 -12.75 -22.58 -7.54
CA ALA A 426 -11.98 -23.78 -7.20
C ALA A 426 -12.83 -24.86 -6.54
N ASP A 427 -13.72 -24.49 -5.60
CA ASP A 427 -14.65 -25.43 -4.98
C ASP A 427 -15.65 -26.01 -6.00
N LEU A 428 -16.18 -25.19 -6.90
CA LEU A 428 -17.07 -25.67 -7.97
C LEU A 428 -16.33 -26.60 -8.93
N ALA A 429 -15.12 -26.28 -9.34
CA ALA A 429 -14.28 -27.14 -10.17
C ALA A 429 -13.99 -28.48 -9.47
N TRP A 430 -13.60 -28.43 -8.19
CA TRP A 430 -13.38 -29.62 -7.39
C TRP A 430 -14.62 -30.52 -7.34
N ARG A 431 -15.81 -29.97 -7.05
CA ARG A 431 -17.06 -30.72 -6.98
C ARG A 431 -17.44 -31.33 -8.32
N HIS A 432 -17.26 -30.58 -9.40
CA HIS A 432 -17.55 -31.06 -10.75
C HIS A 432 -16.65 -32.24 -11.14
N PHE A 433 -15.36 -32.10 -10.96
CA PHE A 433 -14.39 -33.10 -11.37
C PHE A 433 -14.26 -34.29 -10.40
N SER A 434 -14.45 -34.07 -9.08
CA SER A 434 -14.40 -35.15 -8.10
C SER A 434 -15.58 -36.16 -8.18
N ALA A 435 -16.68 -35.73 -8.84
CA ALA A 435 -17.82 -36.60 -9.11
C ALA A 435 -17.57 -37.63 -10.24
N ALA A 436 -16.43 -37.55 -10.96
CA ALA A 436 -16.11 -38.44 -12.05
C ALA A 436 -15.82 -39.88 -11.52
N PRO A 437 -16.42 -40.94 -12.14
CA PRO A 437 -16.25 -42.32 -11.68
C PRO A 437 -14.93 -42.96 -12.18
N GLY A 438 -14.41 -43.89 -11.41
CA GLY A 438 -13.37 -44.86 -11.82
C GLY A 438 -12.09 -44.23 -12.37
N ARG A 439 -11.62 -44.72 -13.52
CA ARG A 439 -10.37 -44.27 -14.18
C ARG A 439 -10.38 -42.80 -14.60
N ALA A 440 -11.58 -42.19 -14.83
CA ALA A 440 -11.73 -40.79 -15.14
C ALA A 440 -11.36 -39.84 -13.96
N ARG A 441 -11.29 -40.39 -12.73
CA ARG A 441 -10.99 -39.60 -11.54
C ARG A 441 -9.60 -38.94 -11.57
N ALA A 442 -8.59 -39.68 -12.06
CA ALA A 442 -7.23 -39.12 -12.16
C ALA A 442 -7.17 -37.93 -13.16
N ALA A 443 -7.81 -38.08 -14.33
CA ALA A 443 -7.91 -37.00 -15.31
C ALA A 443 -8.71 -35.81 -14.75
N ALA A 444 -9.79 -36.08 -14.03
CA ALA A 444 -10.61 -35.07 -13.36
C ALA A 444 -9.84 -34.29 -12.29
N MET A 445 -9.03 -34.97 -11.48
CA MET A 445 -8.14 -34.33 -10.48
C MET A 445 -7.08 -33.45 -11.17
N PHE A 446 -6.50 -33.94 -12.28
CA PHE A 446 -5.57 -33.15 -13.09
C PHE A 446 -6.23 -31.89 -13.64
N MET A 447 -7.45 -32.00 -14.18
CA MET A 447 -8.23 -30.84 -14.66
C MET A 447 -8.58 -29.86 -13.56
N THR A 448 -8.85 -30.32 -12.32
CA THR A 448 -9.04 -29.44 -11.15
C THR A 448 -7.75 -28.66 -10.87
N GLY A 449 -6.61 -29.32 -10.84
CA GLY A 449 -5.31 -28.69 -10.64
C GLY A 449 -5.00 -27.66 -11.73
N LEU A 450 -5.23 -28.02 -12.99
CA LEU A 450 -5.05 -27.11 -14.12
C LEU A 450 -5.98 -25.87 -14.02
N SER A 451 -7.25 -26.08 -13.68
CA SER A 451 -8.19 -24.98 -13.46
C SER A 451 -7.74 -24.07 -12.31
N ALA A 452 -7.22 -24.64 -11.23
CA ALA A 452 -6.70 -23.89 -10.08
C ALA A 452 -5.48 -23.04 -10.47
N LEU A 453 -4.61 -23.48 -11.39
CA LEU A 453 -3.48 -22.68 -11.88
C LEU A 453 -3.93 -21.38 -12.54
N PHE A 454 -5.04 -21.39 -13.29
CA PHE A 454 -5.59 -20.17 -13.89
C PHE A 454 -6.19 -19.19 -12.87
N LEU A 455 -6.43 -19.63 -11.64
CA LEU A 455 -6.88 -18.77 -10.53
C LEU A 455 -5.71 -18.14 -9.75
N ILE A 456 -4.47 -18.44 -10.12
CA ILE A 456 -3.25 -17.92 -9.49
C ILE A 456 -2.72 -16.74 -10.31
N SER A 457 -2.74 -15.54 -9.74
CA SER A 457 -2.36 -14.30 -10.46
C SER A 457 -0.94 -14.31 -11.05
N PRO A 458 0.12 -14.83 -10.41
CA PRO A 458 1.45 -14.92 -10.99
C PRO A 458 1.53 -15.76 -12.26
N VAL A 459 0.67 -16.78 -12.43
CA VAL A 459 0.65 -17.61 -13.66
C VAL A 459 0.35 -16.75 -14.88
N TRP A 460 -0.55 -15.79 -14.74
CA TRP A 460 -0.88 -14.84 -15.81
C TRP A 460 0.30 -13.97 -16.21
N LEU A 461 1.09 -13.51 -15.22
CA LEU A 461 2.31 -12.74 -15.50
C LEU A 461 3.37 -13.59 -16.19
N VAL A 462 3.60 -14.83 -15.72
CA VAL A 462 4.56 -15.76 -16.32
C VAL A 462 4.19 -16.07 -17.76
N VAL A 463 2.92 -16.44 -18.01
CA VAL A 463 2.43 -16.73 -19.35
C VAL A 463 2.52 -15.50 -20.26
N ALA A 464 2.11 -14.33 -19.76
CA ALA A 464 2.18 -13.10 -20.53
C ALA A 464 3.62 -12.71 -20.89
N ASN A 465 4.57 -12.84 -19.97
CA ASN A 465 5.99 -12.59 -20.24
C ASN A 465 6.61 -13.60 -21.22
N ALA A 466 6.06 -14.83 -21.29
CA ALA A 466 6.52 -15.84 -22.24
C ALA A 466 5.96 -15.62 -23.67
N VAL A 467 4.79 -15.00 -23.79
CA VAL A 467 4.06 -14.85 -25.07
C VAL A 467 4.24 -13.45 -25.67
N LEU A 468 4.26 -12.43 -24.82
CA LEU A 468 4.38 -11.04 -25.27
C LEU A 468 5.87 -10.67 -25.42
N PRO A 469 6.20 -9.82 -26.39
CA PRO A 469 7.58 -9.37 -26.54
C PRO A 469 8.02 -8.65 -25.25
N PRO A 470 9.29 -8.78 -24.87
CA PRO A 470 9.85 -7.95 -23.80
C PRO A 470 9.61 -6.48 -24.12
N PRO A 471 9.59 -5.60 -23.09
CA PRO A 471 9.47 -4.18 -23.35
C PRO A 471 10.52 -3.80 -24.40
N GLY A 472 10.07 -3.14 -25.47
CA GLY A 472 10.94 -2.71 -26.56
C GLY A 472 12.10 -1.91 -25.98
N ASN A 473 13.28 -2.06 -26.59
CA ASN A 473 14.42 -1.24 -26.19
C ASN A 473 13.92 0.23 -26.17
N PRO A 474 14.07 1.00 -25.09
CA PRO A 474 13.64 2.40 -25.07
C PRO A 474 14.19 3.24 -26.25
N ALA A 475 15.23 2.73 -26.93
CA ALA A 475 15.75 3.28 -28.18
C ALA A 475 14.80 3.14 -29.39
N ASP A 476 13.87 2.17 -29.36
CA ASP A 476 12.99 1.87 -30.50
C ASP A 476 11.63 2.59 -30.44
N THR A 477 11.28 3.16 -29.30
CA THR A 477 10.10 4.03 -29.17
C THR A 477 10.49 5.47 -29.49
N ALA A 478 10.41 5.83 -30.74
CA ALA A 478 10.74 7.15 -31.30
C ALA A 478 9.95 8.35 -30.72
N VAL A 479 9.18 8.15 -29.64
CA VAL A 479 8.58 9.20 -28.82
C VAL A 479 9.45 9.52 -27.59
N ALA A 480 10.47 8.70 -27.32
CA ALA A 480 11.49 8.93 -26.31
C ALA A 480 12.75 9.55 -26.92
N GLY A 481 12.58 10.52 -27.80
CA GLY A 481 13.68 11.39 -28.16
C GLY A 481 14.23 11.99 -26.88
N ASP A 482 15.51 11.69 -26.58
CA ASP A 482 16.33 12.27 -25.54
C ASP A 482 16.20 11.74 -24.09
N ALA A 483 15.67 10.54 -23.86
CA ALA A 483 15.88 9.90 -22.55
C ALA A 483 17.30 9.30 -22.49
N PRO A 484 18.21 9.81 -21.67
CA PRO A 484 19.59 9.32 -21.62
C PRO A 484 19.63 7.84 -21.22
N GLU A 485 20.66 7.12 -21.67
CA GLU A 485 20.87 5.68 -21.46
C GLU A 485 20.84 5.22 -19.98
N TRP A 486 21.16 6.13 -19.07
CA TRP A 486 21.12 5.92 -17.62
C TRP A 486 19.69 5.95 -17.03
N SER A 487 18.68 6.49 -17.73
CA SER A 487 17.26 6.41 -17.29
C SER A 487 16.68 4.99 -17.39
N ARG A 488 17.41 4.06 -17.99
CA ARG A 488 17.01 2.68 -18.23
C ARG A 488 17.16 1.77 -17.00
N GLN A 489 17.84 2.24 -15.94
CA GLN A 489 18.07 1.46 -14.70
C GLN A 489 17.04 1.72 -13.60
N GLU A 490 15.82 2.07 -13.95
CA GLU A 490 14.75 2.50 -13.03
C GLU A 490 14.22 1.42 -12.05
N ASN A 491 14.71 0.18 -12.10
CA ASN A 491 14.23 -0.91 -11.25
C ASN A 491 15.13 -1.24 -10.05
N VAL A 492 16.09 -0.40 -9.74
CA VAL A 492 16.95 -0.64 -8.60
C VAL A 492 16.41 0.18 -7.43
N SER A 493 15.58 -0.44 -6.59
CA SER A 493 15.53 -0.08 -5.16
C SER A 493 16.97 0.14 -4.72
N SER A 494 17.25 1.22 -3.99
CA SER A 494 18.62 1.57 -3.59
C SER A 494 19.35 0.30 -3.19
N ILE A 495 20.42 -0.05 -3.90
CA ILE A 495 21.21 -1.27 -3.63
C ILE A 495 21.82 -1.18 -2.25
N CYS A 496 22.01 0.05 -1.73
CA CYS A 496 22.50 0.33 -0.38
C CYS A 496 21.34 0.31 0.62
N ASN A 497 21.16 -0.83 1.26
CA ASN A 497 20.10 -1.00 2.25
C ASN A 497 20.58 -1.77 3.51
N ARG A 498 21.88 -2.06 3.63
CA ARG A 498 22.49 -2.76 4.76
C ARG A 498 23.36 -1.80 5.56
N ASP A 499 23.46 -2.00 6.86
CA ASP A 499 24.37 -1.24 7.74
C ASP A 499 25.82 -1.25 7.21
N THR A 500 26.27 -2.37 6.61
CA THR A 500 27.58 -2.51 6.01
C THR A 500 27.83 -1.56 4.83
N ASP A 501 26.79 -1.20 4.08
CA ASP A 501 26.91 -0.26 2.96
C ASP A 501 27.23 1.17 3.45
N PHE A 502 26.84 1.51 4.68
CA PHE A 502 27.03 2.83 5.29
C PHE A 502 28.19 2.88 6.27
N SER A 503 28.89 1.78 6.48
CA SER A 503 29.93 1.66 7.50
C SER A 503 31.03 2.71 7.33
N PHE A 504 31.52 2.94 6.11
CA PHE A 504 32.51 3.98 5.83
C PHE A 504 31.98 5.37 6.18
N LEU A 505 30.79 5.74 5.70
CA LEU A 505 30.19 7.04 5.99
C LEU A 505 29.98 7.24 7.50
N ALA A 506 29.61 6.19 8.22
CA ALA A 506 29.39 6.23 9.67
C ALA A 506 30.68 6.52 10.48
N THR A 507 31.88 6.27 9.92
CA THR A 507 33.17 6.60 10.57
C THR A 507 33.57 8.07 10.42
N LEU A 508 32.92 8.80 9.51
CA LEU A 508 33.26 10.19 9.24
C LEU A 508 32.59 11.14 10.26
N PRO A 509 33.20 12.33 10.49
CA PRO A 509 32.56 13.35 11.33
C PRO A 509 31.15 13.69 10.87
N PRO A 510 30.15 13.75 11.79
CA PRO A 510 28.78 14.07 11.42
C PRO A 510 28.69 15.41 10.68
N GLY A 511 27.89 15.44 9.62
CA GLY A 511 27.69 16.62 8.78
C GLY A 511 26.51 16.45 7.84
N LEU A 512 26.24 17.46 7.03
CA LEU A 512 25.21 17.43 6.01
C LEU A 512 25.69 16.62 4.80
N VAL A 513 24.91 15.66 4.37
CA VAL A 513 25.12 14.85 3.16
C VAL A 513 24.13 15.28 2.09
N LEU A 514 24.64 15.69 0.92
CA LEU A 514 23.82 15.82 -0.29
C LEU A 514 23.76 14.41 -0.91
N ASN A 515 22.58 13.83 -0.91
CA ASN A 515 22.35 12.41 -1.20
C ASN A 515 21.35 12.23 -2.35
N ASP A 516 21.35 11.06 -2.98
CA ASP A 516 20.19 10.66 -3.79
C ASP A 516 18.95 10.45 -2.89
N LEU A 517 17.74 10.65 -3.46
CA LEU A 517 16.50 10.70 -2.67
C LEU A 517 16.20 9.40 -1.92
N ASN A 518 16.53 8.25 -2.51
CA ASN A 518 16.21 6.93 -1.93
C ASN A 518 17.17 6.54 -0.80
N THR A 519 18.41 7.01 -0.84
CA THR A 519 19.45 6.67 0.14
C THR A 519 19.33 7.49 1.43
N GLY A 520 18.71 8.69 1.36
CA GLY A 520 18.59 9.60 2.50
C GLY A 520 18.06 8.95 3.79
N PRO A 521 16.91 8.25 3.78
CA PRO A 521 16.37 7.60 4.97
C PRO A 521 17.29 6.56 5.60
N ALA A 522 18.02 5.79 4.79
CA ALA A 522 18.98 4.81 5.28
C ALA A 522 20.21 5.49 5.93
N ILE A 523 20.69 6.62 5.38
CA ILE A 523 21.73 7.43 6.02
C ILE A 523 21.29 7.90 7.41
N LEU A 524 20.03 8.34 7.58
CA LEU A 524 19.48 8.75 8.87
C LEU A 524 19.46 7.61 9.89
N VAL A 525 19.21 6.36 9.43
CA VAL A 525 19.12 5.18 10.30
C VAL A 525 20.49 4.66 10.71
N PHE A 526 21.44 4.58 9.76
CA PHE A 526 22.71 3.90 9.96
C PHE A 526 23.88 4.81 10.34
N THR A 527 23.69 6.14 10.27
CA THR A 527 24.75 7.10 10.55
C THR A 527 24.29 8.26 11.43
N GLY A 528 25.25 9.06 11.92
CA GLY A 528 25.02 10.32 12.63
C GLY A 528 24.80 11.55 11.70
N HIS A 529 24.80 11.37 10.38
CA HIS A 529 24.73 12.47 9.43
C HIS A 529 23.31 13.01 9.23
N SER A 530 23.21 14.28 8.84
CA SER A 530 22.01 14.89 8.30
C SER A 530 21.97 14.73 6.77
N VAL A 531 20.79 14.75 6.17
CA VAL A 531 20.60 14.59 4.73
C VAL A 531 19.88 15.79 4.12
N VAL A 532 20.16 16.10 2.85
CA VAL A 532 19.46 17.18 2.15
C VAL A 532 18.02 16.80 1.86
N ALA A 533 17.75 15.57 1.38
CA ALA A 533 16.41 15.18 1.00
C ALA A 533 16.13 13.68 1.16
N GLY A 534 14.84 13.35 1.13
CA GLY A 534 14.25 12.03 0.95
C GLY A 534 12.96 12.15 0.13
N ASN A 535 12.31 11.05 -0.19
CA ASN A 535 11.12 10.98 -1.07
C ASN A 535 9.82 11.46 -0.38
N TYR A 536 9.83 12.61 0.29
CA TYR A 536 8.69 13.10 1.08
C TYR A 536 8.22 14.45 0.56
N HIS A 537 7.06 14.45 -0.07
CA HIS A 537 6.53 15.55 -0.88
C HIS A 537 6.45 16.91 -0.18
N ARG A 538 6.29 16.96 1.14
CA ARG A 538 6.31 18.22 1.90
C ARG A 538 7.68 18.92 1.90
N ASN A 539 8.76 18.17 1.60
CA ASN A 539 10.10 18.69 1.44
C ASN A 539 10.44 18.96 -0.03
N GLY A 540 9.45 19.35 -0.83
CA GLY A 540 9.55 19.45 -2.29
C GLY A 540 10.70 20.30 -2.79
N ARG A 541 11.05 21.40 -2.10
CA ARG A 541 12.20 22.25 -2.46
C ARG A 541 13.52 21.47 -2.36
N ALA A 542 13.73 20.72 -1.28
CA ALA A 542 14.93 19.93 -1.09
C ALA A 542 15.01 18.76 -2.08
N ILE A 543 13.85 18.16 -2.43
CA ILE A 543 13.77 17.16 -3.50
C ILE A 543 14.24 17.75 -4.82
N LEU A 544 13.68 18.90 -5.25
CA LEU A 544 14.05 19.53 -6.50
C LEU A 544 15.51 19.95 -6.52
N GLU A 545 16.05 20.52 -5.44
CA GLU A 545 17.45 20.89 -5.34
C GLU A 545 18.40 19.69 -5.47
N THR A 546 18.04 18.54 -4.84
CA THR A 546 18.81 17.30 -4.99
C THR A 546 18.76 16.77 -6.43
N MET A 547 17.58 16.78 -7.05
CA MET A 547 17.42 16.40 -8.45
C MET A 547 18.22 17.31 -9.38
N ASP A 548 18.17 18.62 -9.14
CA ASP A 548 18.91 19.63 -9.91
C ASP A 548 20.41 19.44 -9.78
N PHE A 549 20.91 19.11 -8.58
CA PHE A 549 22.33 18.88 -8.37
C PHE A 549 22.86 17.77 -9.29
N PHE A 550 22.21 16.62 -9.32
CA PHE A 550 22.69 15.48 -10.13
C PHE A 550 22.42 15.67 -11.64
N ALA A 551 21.41 16.44 -12.02
CA ALA A 551 21.00 16.66 -13.40
C ALA A 551 21.72 17.86 -14.07
N ALA A 552 22.27 18.79 -13.30
CA ALA A 552 22.87 20.01 -13.79
C ALA A 552 24.29 19.83 -14.36
N ASP A 553 24.72 20.82 -15.12
CA ASP A 553 26.13 21.01 -15.45
C ASP A 553 26.98 21.33 -14.20
N GLU A 554 28.28 21.23 -14.32
CA GLU A 554 29.24 21.45 -13.22
C GLU A 554 29.06 22.79 -12.53
N ALA A 555 28.87 23.87 -13.29
CA ALA A 555 28.78 25.22 -12.75
C ALA A 555 27.50 25.39 -11.90
N THR A 556 26.39 24.84 -12.37
CA THR A 556 25.11 24.87 -11.66
C THR A 556 25.12 23.96 -10.43
N ALA A 557 25.67 22.75 -10.56
CA ALA A 557 25.85 21.83 -9.43
C ALA A 557 26.71 22.45 -8.33
N ARG A 558 27.81 23.11 -8.70
CA ARG A 558 28.68 23.82 -7.75
C ARG A 558 27.96 24.94 -7.01
N LYS A 559 27.09 25.71 -7.71
CA LYS A 559 26.25 26.74 -7.06
C LYS A 559 25.29 26.15 -6.02
N ILE A 560 24.65 25.01 -6.33
CA ILE A 560 23.76 24.30 -5.38
C ILE A 560 24.58 23.85 -4.16
N ALA A 561 25.72 23.20 -4.38
CA ALA A 561 26.59 22.75 -3.33
C ALA A 561 27.10 23.92 -2.46
N THR A 562 27.55 25.02 -3.04
CA THR A 562 28.00 26.22 -2.31
C THR A 562 26.88 26.82 -1.44
N ARG A 563 25.64 26.80 -1.92
CA ARG A 563 24.47 27.30 -1.16
C ARG A 563 24.11 26.38 0.00
N ARG A 564 24.06 25.07 -0.22
CA ARG A 564 23.69 24.05 0.80
C ARG A 564 24.83 23.75 1.77
N LYS A 565 26.07 23.95 1.34
CA LYS A 565 27.29 23.67 2.10
C LYS A 565 27.32 22.25 2.68
N PRO A 566 27.04 21.20 1.88
CA PRO A 566 27.16 19.84 2.36
C PRO A 566 28.62 19.54 2.67
N LEU A 567 28.86 18.76 3.72
CA LEU A 567 30.20 18.26 4.02
C LEU A 567 30.55 17.10 3.09
N TYR A 568 29.53 16.33 2.70
CA TYR A 568 29.68 15.16 1.84
C TYR A 568 28.62 15.15 0.73
N VAL A 569 28.96 14.49 -0.37
CA VAL A 569 27.99 14.04 -1.38
C VAL A 569 28.01 12.53 -1.38
N ALA A 570 26.84 11.89 -1.29
CA ALA A 570 26.76 10.43 -1.27
C ALA A 570 25.64 9.92 -2.18
N TYR A 571 25.93 8.85 -2.90
CA TYR A 571 24.93 8.14 -3.70
C TYR A 571 25.23 6.64 -3.74
N CYS A 572 24.18 5.83 -3.91
CA CYS A 572 24.31 4.40 -4.07
C CYS A 572 24.53 3.99 -5.53
N GLN A 573 25.37 2.99 -5.78
CA GLN A 573 25.54 2.42 -7.13
C GLN A 573 24.52 1.29 -7.41
N PRO A 574 23.94 1.20 -8.61
CA PRO A 574 23.96 2.22 -9.67
C PRO A 574 23.20 3.45 -9.21
N LEU A 575 23.68 4.64 -9.56
CA LEU A 575 23.01 5.87 -9.21
C LEU A 575 21.59 5.82 -9.76
N PRO A 576 20.53 5.84 -8.92
CA PRO A 576 19.20 6.13 -9.41
C PRO A 576 19.19 7.62 -9.76
N VAL A 577 19.70 7.95 -10.93
CA VAL A 577 19.66 9.33 -11.41
C VAL A 577 18.22 9.62 -11.70
N ALA A 578 17.61 10.36 -10.80
CA ALA A 578 16.34 11.01 -11.08
C ALA A 578 16.51 11.73 -12.42
N GLN A 579 15.66 11.41 -13.37
CA GLN A 579 15.74 11.94 -14.73
C GLN A 579 15.96 13.43 -14.71
N PRO A 580 16.80 14.00 -15.58
CA PRO A 580 16.74 15.41 -15.85
C PRO A 580 15.37 15.70 -16.43
N SER A 581 14.53 16.25 -15.63
CA SER A 581 13.26 16.80 -16.05
C SER A 581 13.42 18.22 -16.59
N VAL A 582 14.63 18.70 -16.66
CA VAL A 582 14.95 19.83 -17.50
C VAL A 582 15.37 19.23 -18.84
N PRO A 583 14.60 19.43 -19.93
CA PRO A 583 15.19 19.34 -21.24
C PRO A 583 16.40 20.28 -21.16
N SER A 584 17.61 19.74 -21.31
CA SER A 584 18.76 20.60 -21.58
C SER A 584 18.23 21.59 -22.63
N LYS A 585 18.29 22.89 -22.36
CA LYS A 585 17.89 23.89 -23.37
C LYS A 585 18.51 23.38 -24.66
N LYS A 586 17.68 23.15 -25.70
CA LYS A 586 18.18 22.75 -27.02
C LYS A 586 19.40 23.60 -27.31
N GLY A 587 20.60 23.02 -27.26
CA GLY A 587 21.86 23.73 -27.45
C GLY A 587 22.88 23.63 -26.31
N SER A 588 22.57 23.10 -25.11
CA SER A 588 23.57 22.89 -24.07
C SER A 588 24.23 21.50 -24.26
N SER A 589 25.45 21.50 -24.75
CA SER A 589 26.31 20.30 -24.86
C SER A 589 26.98 19.92 -23.53
N ALA A 590 26.62 20.55 -22.41
CA ALA A 590 27.23 20.34 -21.10
C ALA A 590 26.66 19.06 -20.45
N GLU A 591 27.54 18.12 -20.18
CA GLU A 591 27.25 16.85 -19.52
C GLU A 591 26.86 17.09 -18.06
N SER A 592 25.85 16.32 -17.54
CA SER A 592 25.42 16.45 -16.15
C SER A 592 26.47 15.97 -15.17
N ILE A 593 26.51 16.57 -13.95
CA ILE A 593 27.42 16.16 -12.89
C ILE A 593 27.19 14.68 -12.51
N GLY A 594 25.96 14.24 -12.47
CA GLY A 594 25.61 12.84 -12.19
C GLY A 594 26.23 11.88 -13.21
N ARG A 595 26.20 12.22 -14.51
CA ARG A 595 26.85 11.41 -15.55
C ARG A 595 28.35 11.38 -15.42
N ARG A 596 28.96 12.52 -15.18
CA ARG A 596 30.41 12.62 -14.95
C ARG A 596 30.88 11.77 -13.77
N ILE A 597 30.13 11.81 -12.67
CA ILE A 597 30.43 11.00 -11.49
C ILE A 597 30.30 9.51 -11.80
N LEU A 598 29.25 9.08 -12.54
CA LEU A 598 29.09 7.68 -12.95
C LEU A 598 30.23 7.18 -13.84
N ASP A 599 30.77 8.03 -14.68
CA ASP A 599 31.85 7.72 -15.61
C ASP A 599 33.24 7.86 -14.95
N GLY A 600 33.34 8.15 -13.64
CA GLY A 600 34.60 8.37 -12.93
C GLY A 600 35.33 9.62 -13.37
N ARG A 601 34.61 10.63 -13.86
CA ARG A 601 35.13 11.92 -14.34
C ARG A 601 34.70 13.05 -13.42
N GLU A 602 34.89 12.87 -12.13
CA GLU A 602 34.50 13.84 -11.10
C GLU A 602 35.23 15.18 -11.31
N PRO A 603 34.57 16.31 -11.02
CA PRO A 603 35.23 17.61 -11.04
C PRO A 603 36.23 17.74 -9.87
N ALA A 604 37.25 18.58 -10.04
CA ALA A 604 38.32 18.75 -9.05
C ALA A 604 37.86 19.17 -7.65
N TRP A 605 36.68 19.84 -7.56
CA TRP A 605 36.08 20.26 -6.29
C TRP A 605 35.31 19.15 -5.56
N LEU A 606 35.19 17.94 -6.16
CA LEU A 606 34.47 16.78 -5.58
C LEU A 606 35.39 15.56 -5.55
N GLN A 607 36.02 15.33 -4.42
CA GLN A 607 36.99 14.25 -4.25
C GLN A 607 36.30 13.01 -3.67
N ARG A 608 36.38 11.87 -4.37
CA ARG A 608 35.97 10.59 -3.82
C ARG A 608 36.86 10.20 -2.63
N ILE A 609 36.21 9.85 -1.51
CA ILE A 609 36.90 9.43 -0.28
C ILE A 609 36.55 7.99 0.14
N SER A 610 35.44 7.43 -0.35
CA SER A 610 35.08 6.04 -0.10
C SER A 610 35.96 5.08 -0.91
N PRO A 611 36.21 3.86 -0.39
CA PRO A 611 36.86 2.79 -1.15
C PRO A 611 36.14 2.52 -2.49
N ALA A 612 36.88 2.12 -3.52
CA ALA A 612 36.33 1.86 -4.84
C ALA A 612 35.35 0.68 -4.85
N ALA A 613 35.52 -0.27 -3.90
CA ALA A 613 34.66 -1.45 -3.78
C ALA A 613 33.33 -1.18 -3.06
N ASP A 614 33.19 -0.04 -2.39
CA ASP A 614 31.99 0.28 -1.63
C ASP A 614 30.81 0.59 -2.57
N ARG A 615 29.62 0.10 -2.22
CA ARG A 615 28.38 0.38 -2.95
C ARG A 615 27.91 1.82 -2.77
N LEU A 616 28.14 2.39 -1.57
CA LEU A 616 27.88 3.79 -1.29
C LEU A 616 29.12 4.61 -1.68
N ASN A 617 29.02 5.39 -2.73
CA ASN A 617 30.07 6.33 -3.10
C ASN A 617 29.94 7.58 -2.25
N VAL A 618 31.02 7.95 -1.58
CA VAL A 618 31.10 9.14 -0.73
C VAL A 618 32.19 10.05 -1.25
N TYR A 619 31.82 11.31 -1.43
CA TYR A 619 32.71 12.39 -1.86
C TYR A 619 32.78 13.46 -0.79
N ARG A 620 33.93 14.09 -0.67
CA ARG A 620 34.13 15.31 0.10
C ARG A 620 34.21 16.50 -0.86
N MET A 621 33.62 17.61 -0.49
CA MET A 621 33.86 18.85 -1.19
C MET A 621 35.25 19.38 -0.86
N ALA A 622 36.07 19.61 -1.88
CA ALA A 622 37.34 20.27 -1.69
C ALA A 622 37.09 21.70 -1.18
N SER A 623 37.75 22.08 -0.08
CA SER A 623 37.78 23.47 0.35
C SER A 623 38.42 24.28 -0.77
N ASP A 624 37.71 25.30 -1.25
CA ASP A 624 38.37 26.32 -2.08
C ASP A 624 39.54 26.85 -1.24
N GLY A 625 40.82 26.62 -1.69
CA GLY A 625 42.01 27.08 -1.04
C GLY A 625 42.12 28.61 -1.00
#